data_8a44293a03b5192c4421d73ca27ff4da
#
_entry.id   8a44293a03b5192c4421d73ca27ff4da
#
_cell.length_a   1.000
_cell.length_b   1.000
_cell.length_c   1.000
_cell.angle_alpha   90.00
_cell.angle_beta   90.00
_cell.angle_gamma   90.00
#
_symmetry.space_group_name_H-M   'P 1'
#
loop_
_entity.id
_entity.type
_entity.pdbx_description
1 polymer ?
#
loop_
_entity_poly.entity_id
_entity_poly.type
_entity_poly.pdbx_seq_one_letter_code
_entity_poly.pdbx_strand_id
1 'polypeptide(L)'
;MGSFLVCLDMDRVLVDHLSTWQFVYDKLGISNEESFALYNQGLLDEWAWIKLDLDLIKSSSTEPVSDGKLRELMEGMPMMKGWKLLIQHLLDHDVKVAIVSGGLQKTARDIAATFPSNDPWRRRWGGIDRHTARERSQGLDTKLHVFTNGWLMDAPLEDGGYGISDFGRYQVQMNGKGAVVKMLQRRLGVSKANTASVGDSMGDVGMFAESGCAVLFNPWDDRPREHAHHVIEERDLGLVLDLICTTFGLPKP
;
A
#
# COMPACT_ATOMS: atom_id res chain seq x y z
N MET A 1 7.71 -25.23 11.32
CA MET A 1 7.66 -23.83 11.75
C MET A 1 6.32 -23.25 11.34
N GLY A 2 5.68 -22.43 12.18
CA GLY A 2 4.44 -21.76 11.80
C GLY A 2 4.66 -20.77 10.66
N SER A 3 3.63 -20.52 9.83
CA SER A 3 3.68 -19.45 8.83
C SER A 3 3.64 -18.08 9.51
N PHE A 4 4.39 -17.11 9.01
CA PHE A 4 4.38 -15.73 9.48
C PHE A 4 3.80 -14.79 8.42
N LEU A 5 3.20 -13.70 8.86
CA LEU A 5 2.65 -12.63 8.05
C LEU A 5 3.18 -11.27 8.52
N VAL A 6 3.68 -10.46 7.59
CA VAL A 6 4.06 -9.07 7.86
C VAL A 6 3.22 -8.16 6.97
N CYS A 7 2.41 -7.29 7.58
CA CYS A 7 1.60 -6.30 6.91
C CYS A 7 2.28 -4.93 7.01
N LEU A 8 2.54 -4.31 5.88
CA LEU A 8 3.24 -3.03 5.77
C LEU A 8 2.27 -1.98 5.20
N ASP A 9 2.16 -0.84 5.84
CA ASP A 9 1.66 0.35 5.13
C ASP A 9 2.66 0.77 4.05
N MET A 10 2.24 1.62 3.14
CA MET A 10 3.06 2.09 2.02
C MET A 10 3.54 3.52 2.22
N ASP A 11 2.63 4.45 2.36
CA ASP A 11 2.94 5.87 2.50
C ASP A 11 3.64 6.11 3.86
N ARG A 12 4.76 6.84 3.88
CA ARG A 12 5.64 7.07 5.04
C ARG A 12 6.31 5.82 5.63
N VAL A 13 5.96 4.61 5.16
CA VAL A 13 6.58 3.34 5.57
C VAL A 13 7.50 2.79 4.48
N LEU A 14 6.99 2.40 3.32
CA LEU A 14 7.79 1.94 2.18
C LEU A 14 8.21 3.09 1.26
N VAL A 15 7.35 4.09 1.16
CA VAL A 15 7.57 5.34 0.42
C VAL A 15 7.95 6.43 1.43
N ASP A 16 9.03 7.16 1.15
CA ASP A 16 9.53 8.25 1.98
C ASP A 16 8.91 9.59 1.59
N HIS A 17 7.59 9.61 1.50
CA HIS A 17 6.77 10.78 1.18
C HIS A 17 5.48 10.75 1.98
N LEU A 18 4.83 11.90 2.16
CA LEU A 18 3.61 12.02 2.95
C LEU A 18 2.52 11.08 2.44
N SER A 19 2.30 11.06 1.13
CA SER A 19 1.35 10.16 0.49
C SER A 19 1.70 10.03 -1.00
N THR A 20 1.45 8.87 -1.58
CA THR A 20 1.61 8.64 -3.01
C THR A 20 0.64 9.48 -3.85
N TRP A 21 -0.55 9.81 -3.32
CA TRP A 21 -1.48 10.75 -3.93
C TRP A 21 -0.91 12.17 -3.92
N GLN A 22 -0.40 12.64 -2.77
CA GLN A 22 0.20 13.95 -2.64
C GLN A 22 1.38 14.13 -3.60
N PHE A 23 2.20 13.09 -3.78
CA PHE A 23 3.31 13.14 -4.74
C PHE A 23 2.84 13.45 -6.16
N VAL A 24 1.70 12.87 -6.59
CA VAL A 24 1.10 13.16 -7.91
C VAL A 24 0.54 14.58 -7.95
N TYR A 25 -0.13 15.04 -6.88
CA TYR A 25 -0.67 16.40 -6.82
C TYR A 25 0.44 17.45 -6.89
N ASP A 26 1.53 17.25 -6.17
CA ASP A 26 2.70 18.13 -6.20
C ASP A 26 3.29 18.23 -7.61
N LYS A 27 3.41 17.12 -8.32
CA LYS A 27 3.89 17.08 -9.71
C LYS A 27 2.96 17.77 -10.71
N LEU A 28 1.67 17.76 -10.45
CA LEU A 28 0.65 18.41 -11.28
C LEU A 28 0.41 19.87 -10.88
N GLY A 29 0.94 20.31 -9.74
CA GLY A 29 0.68 21.65 -9.18
C GLY A 29 -0.77 21.85 -8.76
N ILE A 30 -1.43 20.79 -8.27
CA ILE A 30 -2.84 20.80 -7.80
C ILE A 30 -2.91 20.51 -6.30
N SER A 31 -4.03 20.85 -5.68
CA SER A 31 -4.31 20.56 -4.27
C SER A 31 -5.68 19.92 -4.13
N ASN A 32 -5.77 18.93 -3.24
CA ASN A 32 -7.04 18.29 -2.88
C ASN A 32 -7.55 18.74 -1.48
N GLU A 33 -7.06 19.87 -0.98
CA GLU A 33 -7.44 20.36 0.37
C GLU A 33 -8.95 20.50 0.54
N GLU A 34 -9.67 20.91 -0.48
CA GLU A 34 -11.14 21.06 -0.43
C GLU A 34 -11.82 19.71 -0.26
N SER A 35 -11.49 18.70 -1.08
CA SER A 35 -12.08 17.36 -0.98
C SER A 35 -11.67 16.67 0.32
N PHE A 36 -10.44 16.86 0.78
CA PHE A 36 -9.94 16.37 2.06
C PHE A 36 -10.68 17.00 3.25
N ALA A 37 -10.96 18.32 3.21
CA ALA A 37 -11.72 19.01 4.25
C ALA A 37 -13.16 18.48 4.33
N LEU A 38 -13.81 18.23 3.19
CA LEU A 38 -15.16 17.64 3.13
C LEU A 38 -15.18 16.22 3.70
N TYR A 39 -14.17 15.41 3.37
CA TYR A 39 -14.02 14.07 3.93
C TYR A 39 -13.86 14.11 5.46
N ASN A 40 -12.99 14.95 5.99
CA ASN A 40 -12.77 15.09 7.42
C ASN A 40 -14.02 15.60 8.20
N GLN A 41 -14.90 16.34 7.53
CA GLN A 41 -16.20 16.77 8.08
C GLN A 41 -17.27 15.67 8.00
N GLY A 42 -16.97 14.52 7.40
CA GLY A 42 -17.93 13.43 7.18
C GLY A 42 -18.97 13.72 6.10
N LEU A 43 -18.74 14.73 5.26
CA LEU A 43 -19.62 15.09 4.14
C LEU A 43 -19.36 14.25 2.88
N LEU A 44 -18.23 13.56 2.83
CA LEU A 44 -17.88 12.61 1.78
C LEU A 44 -17.53 11.27 2.43
N ASP A 45 -17.95 10.19 1.79
CA ASP A 45 -17.33 8.89 2.02
C ASP A 45 -16.02 8.76 1.21
N GLU A 46 -15.23 7.75 1.50
CA GLU A 46 -13.92 7.57 0.85
C GLU A 46 -14.05 7.30 -0.65
N TRP A 47 -15.15 6.71 -1.10
CA TRP A 47 -15.41 6.46 -2.51
C TRP A 47 -15.65 7.77 -3.27
N ALA A 48 -16.51 8.63 -2.73
CA ALA A 48 -16.77 9.96 -3.29
C ALA A 48 -15.50 10.83 -3.27
N TRP A 49 -14.70 10.72 -2.19
CA TRP A 49 -13.42 11.43 -2.11
C TRP A 49 -12.44 11.00 -3.20
N ILE A 50 -12.20 9.69 -3.38
CA ILE A 50 -11.34 9.17 -4.46
C ILE A 50 -11.85 9.65 -5.83
N LYS A 51 -13.17 9.67 -6.05
CA LYS A 51 -13.74 10.15 -7.31
C LYS A 51 -13.41 11.62 -7.56
N LEU A 52 -13.54 12.49 -6.56
CA LEU A 52 -13.19 13.91 -6.68
C LEU A 52 -11.69 14.09 -6.98
N ASP A 53 -10.84 13.31 -6.32
CA ASP A 53 -9.40 13.36 -6.55
C ASP A 53 -9.03 12.90 -7.98
N LEU A 54 -9.72 11.89 -8.52
CA LEU A 54 -9.56 11.48 -9.93
C LEU A 54 -10.03 12.56 -10.90
N ASP A 55 -11.16 13.22 -10.62
CA ASP A 55 -11.66 14.31 -11.44
C ASP A 55 -10.71 15.52 -11.39
N LEU A 56 -10.10 15.80 -10.24
CA LEU A 56 -9.05 16.81 -10.07
C LEU A 56 -7.82 16.50 -10.93
N ILE A 57 -7.33 15.26 -10.91
CA ILE A 57 -6.19 14.83 -11.74
C ILE A 57 -6.54 14.96 -13.23
N LYS A 58 -7.73 14.51 -13.66
CA LYS A 58 -8.17 14.60 -15.06
C LYS A 58 -8.28 16.04 -15.54
N SER A 59 -8.80 16.93 -14.70
CA SER A 59 -8.98 18.35 -15.04
C SER A 59 -7.69 19.17 -15.03
N SER A 60 -6.61 18.63 -14.45
CA SER A 60 -5.30 19.32 -14.39
C SER A 60 -4.56 19.34 -15.72
N SER A 61 -5.01 18.57 -16.72
CA SER A 61 -4.39 18.48 -18.03
C SER A 61 -5.42 18.72 -19.13
N THR A 62 -5.02 19.44 -20.20
CA THR A 62 -5.83 19.61 -21.40
C THR A 62 -5.88 18.32 -22.25
N GLU A 63 -4.92 17.44 -22.07
CA GLU A 63 -4.88 16.14 -22.72
C GLU A 63 -5.27 15.04 -21.75
N PRO A 64 -5.88 13.95 -22.23
CA PRO A 64 -6.23 12.81 -21.37
C PRO A 64 -5.00 12.25 -20.67
N VAL A 65 -5.13 11.99 -19.36
CA VAL A 65 -4.04 11.42 -18.56
C VAL A 65 -3.91 9.93 -18.88
N SER A 66 -2.94 9.62 -19.74
CA SER A 66 -2.62 8.25 -20.15
C SER A 66 -1.79 7.48 -19.11
N ASP A 67 -1.68 6.15 -19.26
CA ASP A 67 -0.79 5.32 -18.42
C ASP A 67 0.68 5.78 -18.52
N GLY A 68 1.12 6.21 -19.71
CA GLY A 68 2.46 6.78 -19.90
C GLY A 68 2.67 8.05 -19.07
N LYS A 69 1.71 8.97 -19.11
CA LYS A 69 1.76 10.21 -18.32
C LYS A 69 1.78 9.94 -16.82
N LEU A 70 0.98 8.99 -16.34
CA LEU A 70 0.98 8.62 -14.93
C LEU A 70 2.31 7.99 -14.49
N ARG A 71 2.94 7.19 -15.35
CA ARG A 71 4.29 6.65 -15.07
C ARG A 71 5.31 7.76 -14.91
N GLU A 72 5.30 8.73 -15.82
CA GLU A 72 6.16 9.92 -15.77
C GLU A 72 5.95 10.72 -14.47
N LEU A 73 4.69 10.97 -14.09
CA LEU A 73 4.36 11.67 -12.85
C LEU A 73 4.89 10.96 -11.60
N MET A 74 4.94 9.64 -11.63
CA MET A 74 5.40 8.84 -10.48
C MET A 74 6.91 8.59 -10.47
N GLU A 75 7.64 9.03 -11.51
CA GLU A 75 9.10 8.93 -11.52
C GLU A 75 9.75 9.73 -10.40
N GLY A 76 10.79 9.11 -9.82
CA GLY A 76 11.55 9.74 -8.74
C GLY A 76 10.86 9.71 -7.37
N MET A 77 9.78 8.93 -7.20
CA MET A 77 9.16 8.74 -5.89
C MET A 77 10.19 8.23 -4.89
N PRO A 78 10.41 8.94 -3.78
CA PRO A 78 11.43 8.55 -2.82
C PRO A 78 10.99 7.30 -2.06
N MET A 79 11.92 6.38 -1.88
CA MET A 79 11.68 5.14 -1.15
C MET A 79 12.38 5.17 0.21
N MET A 80 11.73 4.61 1.23
CA MET A 80 12.27 4.53 2.57
C MET A 80 13.57 3.69 2.60
N LYS A 81 14.56 4.15 3.35
CA LYS A 81 15.81 3.41 3.54
C LYS A 81 15.52 1.98 4.04
N GLY A 82 16.18 0.99 3.43
CA GLY A 82 16.07 -0.41 3.83
C GLY A 82 14.86 -1.17 3.28
N TRP A 83 13.94 -0.55 2.52
CA TRP A 83 12.71 -1.19 2.07
C TRP A 83 12.92 -2.48 1.25
N LYS A 84 13.92 -2.48 0.35
CA LYS A 84 14.24 -3.68 -0.44
C LYS A 84 14.76 -4.82 0.41
N LEU A 85 15.68 -4.49 1.32
CA LEU A 85 16.26 -5.48 2.23
C LEU A 85 15.18 -6.09 3.12
N LEU A 86 14.29 -5.27 3.69
CA LEU A 86 13.18 -5.74 4.51
C LEU A 86 12.32 -6.77 3.75
N ILE A 87 11.77 -6.39 2.59
CA ILE A 87 10.87 -7.26 1.84
C ILE A 87 11.61 -8.51 1.35
N GLN A 88 12.80 -8.36 0.76
CA GLN A 88 13.57 -9.48 0.23
C GLN A 88 13.89 -10.51 1.33
N HIS A 89 14.41 -10.05 2.45
CA HIS A 89 14.77 -10.93 3.57
C HIS A 89 13.55 -11.70 4.10
N LEU A 90 12.41 -11.05 4.27
CA LEU A 90 11.18 -11.71 4.69
C LEU A 90 10.73 -12.78 3.70
N LEU A 91 10.77 -12.47 2.40
CA LEU A 91 10.38 -13.42 1.34
C LEU A 91 11.32 -14.62 1.26
N ASP A 92 12.62 -14.42 1.46
CA ASP A 92 13.64 -15.48 1.45
C ASP A 92 13.48 -16.45 2.63
N HIS A 93 12.87 -15.98 3.73
CA HIS A 93 12.57 -16.80 4.91
C HIS A 93 11.12 -17.28 5.00
N ASP A 94 10.43 -17.39 3.84
CA ASP A 94 9.06 -17.90 3.73
C ASP A 94 7.99 -17.10 4.49
N VAL A 95 8.29 -15.86 4.89
CA VAL A 95 7.33 -14.95 5.48
C VAL A 95 6.40 -14.40 4.40
N LYS A 96 5.09 -14.42 4.64
CA LYS A 96 4.11 -13.76 3.78
C LYS A 96 4.16 -12.25 4.06
N VAL A 97 4.24 -11.46 3.01
CA VAL A 97 4.27 -9.99 3.10
C VAL A 97 3.02 -9.42 2.44
N ALA A 98 2.39 -8.44 3.06
CA ALA A 98 1.26 -7.73 2.49
C ALA A 98 1.50 -6.21 2.55
N ILE A 99 1.31 -5.52 1.44
CA ILE A 99 1.21 -4.06 1.38
C ILE A 99 -0.28 -3.73 1.54
N VAL A 100 -0.63 -3.00 2.59
CA VAL A 100 -2.01 -2.65 2.95
C VAL A 100 -2.10 -1.14 3.13
N SER A 101 -2.52 -0.41 2.11
CA SER A 101 -2.48 1.05 2.09
C SER A 101 -3.66 1.69 1.35
N GLY A 102 -4.07 2.88 1.79
CA GLY A 102 -4.95 3.75 1.01
C GLY A 102 -4.27 4.42 -0.19
N GLY A 103 -2.94 4.29 -0.30
CA GLY A 103 -2.13 4.88 -1.35
C GLY A 103 -2.29 4.23 -2.72
N LEU A 104 -1.55 4.77 -3.70
CA LEU A 104 -1.68 4.43 -5.11
C LEU A 104 -1.20 3.02 -5.44
N GLN A 105 -2.07 2.22 -6.04
CA GLN A 105 -1.78 0.86 -6.46
C GLN A 105 -0.59 0.76 -7.41
N LYS A 106 -0.38 1.76 -8.27
CA LYS A 106 0.75 1.77 -9.20
C LYS A 106 2.08 1.66 -8.45
N THR A 107 2.27 2.45 -7.39
CA THR A 107 3.47 2.39 -6.53
C THR A 107 3.63 1.00 -5.90
N ALA A 108 2.57 0.47 -5.30
CA ALA A 108 2.64 -0.86 -4.69
C ALA A 108 2.97 -1.97 -5.69
N ARG A 109 2.48 -1.85 -6.93
CA ARG A 109 2.84 -2.77 -8.02
C ARG A 109 4.30 -2.63 -8.45
N ASP A 110 4.84 -1.43 -8.51
CA ASP A 110 6.24 -1.20 -8.83
C ASP A 110 7.16 -1.76 -7.75
N ILE A 111 6.76 -1.62 -6.48
CA ILE A 111 7.42 -2.29 -5.36
C ILE A 111 7.38 -3.81 -5.55
N ALA A 112 6.21 -4.39 -5.80
CA ALA A 112 6.05 -5.83 -5.99
C ALA A 112 6.84 -6.36 -7.20
N ALA A 113 6.90 -5.60 -8.30
CA ALA A 113 7.64 -5.94 -9.50
C ALA A 113 9.16 -6.03 -9.29
N THR A 114 9.68 -5.43 -8.21
CA THR A 114 11.09 -5.55 -7.81
C THR A 114 11.42 -6.98 -7.37
N PHE A 115 10.41 -7.77 -6.96
CA PHE A 115 10.55 -9.14 -6.46
C PHE A 115 9.85 -10.15 -7.40
N PRO A 116 10.33 -10.37 -8.63
CA PRO A 116 9.58 -11.04 -9.69
C PRO A 116 9.22 -12.50 -9.42
N SER A 117 9.96 -13.20 -8.58
CA SER A 117 9.65 -14.56 -8.14
C SER A 117 8.44 -14.64 -7.20
N ASN A 118 8.09 -13.52 -6.59
CA ASN A 118 7.03 -13.40 -5.59
C ASN A 118 5.91 -12.46 -6.03
N ASP A 119 6.08 -11.77 -7.17
CA ASP A 119 5.08 -10.87 -7.72
C ASP A 119 3.94 -11.65 -8.36
N PRO A 120 2.73 -11.63 -7.78
CA PRO A 120 1.57 -12.31 -8.32
C PRO A 120 1.14 -11.77 -9.69
N TRP A 121 1.55 -10.56 -10.03
CA TRP A 121 1.17 -9.86 -11.24
C TRP A 121 2.02 -10.26 -12.44
N ARG A 122 3.32 -10.46 -12.22
CA ARG A 122 4.27 -10.75 -13.30
C ARG A 122 4.05 -12.09 -13.97
N ARG A 123 3.54 -13.06 -13.24
CA ARG A 123 3.31 -14.42 -13.74
C ARG A 123 2.13 -14.54 -14.72
N ARG A 124 1.27 -13.54 -14.83
CA ARG A 124 -0.04 -13.71 -15.47
C ARG A 124 -0.42 -12.65 -16.51
N TRP A 125 0.32 -11.51 -16.67
CA TRP A 125 -0.20 -10.40 -17.47
C TRP A 125 0.84 -9.59 -18.26
N GLY A 126 0.60 -9.54 -19.55
CA GLY A 126 1.09 -8.47 -20.41
C GLY A 126 -0.05 -7.51 -20.77
N GLY A 127 -0.85 -6.99 -19.82
CA GLY A 127 -1.92 -6.04 -20.15
C GLY A 127 -3.01 -5.95 -19.11
N ILE A 128 -3.46 -4.77 -18.93
CA ILE A 128 -4.65 -4.19 -18.33
C ILE A 128 -5.57 -5.12 -17.53
N ASP A 129 -5.66 -4.75 -16.34
CA ASP A 129 -6.68 -4.81 -15.30
C ASP A 129 -7.94 -5.69 -15.46
N ARG A 130 -7.74 -6.97 -15.56
CA ARG A 130 -8.79 -7.95 -15.25
C ARG A 130 -8.63 -8.53 -13.84
N HIS A 131 -8.23 -7.72 -12.90
CA HIS A 131 -7.57 -8.11 -11.66
C HIS A 131 -8.49 -8.54 -10.54
N THR A 132 -9.64 -7.92 -10.39
CA THR A 132 -10.51 -8.12 -9.24
C THR A 132 -10.98 -9.57 -9.08
N ALA A 133 -11.21 -10.25 -10.18
CA ALA A 133 -11.61 -11.66 -10.14
C ALA A 133 -10.46 -12.63 -9.82
N ARG A 134 -9.22 -12.22 -10.14
CA ARG A 134 -8.03 -13.08 -10.00
C ARG A 134 -7.21 -12.84 -8.75
N GLU A 135 -7.27 -11.66 -8.14
CA GLU A 135 -6.80 -11.48 -6.77
C GLU A 135 -7.48 -12.46 -5.82
N ARG A 136 -8.75 -12.74 -6.07
CA ARG A 136 -9.50 -13.78 -5.33
C ARG A 136 -8.99 -15.18 -5.60
N SER A 137 -8.32 -15.43 -6.72
CA SER A 137 -7.76 -16.73 -7.12
C SER A 137 -6.24 -16.79 -6.97
N GLN A 138 -5.59 -15.78 -6.39
CA GLN A 138 -4.18 -15.87 -6.02
C GLN A 138 -4.03 -17.05 -5.08
N GLY A 139 -3.31 -18.05 -5.55
CA GLY A 139 -3.09 -19.26 -4.78
C GLY A 139 -2.37 -18.95 -3.47
N LEU A 140 -2.45 -19.84 -2.53
CA LEU A 140 -1.74 -19.80 -1.25
C LEU A 140 -0.21 -19.67 -1.42
N ASP A 141 0.29 -19.90 -2.63
CA ASP A 141 1.72 -19.85 -2.98
C ASP A 141 2.27 -18.42 -3.16
N THR A 142 1.39 -17.41 -3.24
CA THR A 142 1.83 -16.02 -3.32
C THR A 142 2.35 -15.56 -1.97
N LYS A 143 3.59 -15.08 -1.94
CA LYS A 143 4.22 -14.59 -0.71
C LYS A 143 4.08 -13.08 -0.53
N LEU A 144 3.91 -12.31 -1.62
CA LEU A 144 3.72 -10.85 -1.60
C LEU A 144 2.32 -10.50 -2.08
N HIS A 145 1.54 -9.88 -1.21
CA HIS A 145 0.15 -9.48 -1.44
C HIS A 145 0.06 -7.96 -1.51
N VAL A 146 -0.86 -7.42 -2.32
CA VAL A 146 -1.07 -5.98 -2.49
C VAL A 146 -2.55 -5.67 -2.32
N PHE A 147 -2.87 -4.81 -1.35
CA PHE A 147 -4.20 -4.24 -1.11
C PHE A 147 -4.06 -2.73 -1.04
N THR A 148 -4.46 -2.03 -2.09
CA THR A 148 -4.29 -0.58 -2.20
C THR A 148 -5.42 0.03 -3.01
N ASN A 149 -5.57 1.35 -2.90
CA ASN A 149 -6.50 2.14 -3.67
C ASN A 149 -5.83 2.73 -4.92
N GLY A 150 -6.55 3.50 -5.72
CA GLY A 150 -5.99 4.16 -6.89
C GLY A 150 -6.98 4.35 -8.01
N TRP A 151 -6.47 4.56 -9.20
CA TRP A 151 -7.25 4.71 -10.42
C TRP A 151 -7.33 3.40 -11.21
N LEU A 152 -8.29 3.36 -12.13
CA LEU A 152 -8.37 2.36 -13.19
C LEU A 152 -8.03 3.04 -14.53
N MET A 153 -7.43 2.28 -15.44
CA MET A 153 -7.04 2.72 -16.79
C MET A 153 -7.88 1.95 -17.81
N ASP A 154 -9.15 2.32 -17.96
CA ASP A 154 -10.09 1.65 -18.85
C ASP A 154 -10.93 2.60 -19.70
N ALA A 155 -10.76 3.91 -19.55
CA ALA A 155 -11.40 4.90 -20.42
C ALA A 155 -10.69 4.92 -21.80
N PRO A 156 -11.36 4.53 -22.91
CA PRO A 156 -10.72 4.50 -24.22
C PRO A 156 -10.35 5.92 -24.67
N LEU A 157 -9.15 6.06 -25.24
CA LEU A 157 -8.66 7.29 -25.84
C LEU A 157 -8.72 7.20 -27.37
N GLU A 158 -8.77 8.36 -28.04
CA GLU A 158 -8.83 8.45 -29.50
C GLU A 158 -7.61 7.83 -30.22
N ASP A 159 -6.46 7.85 -29.57
CA ASP A 159 -5.22 7.22 -30.07
C ASP A 159 -5.16 5.70 -29.89
N GLY A 160 -6.23 5.09 -29.37
CA GLY A 160 -6.33 3.66 -29.10
C GLY A 160 -5.69 3.24 -27.75
N GLY A 161 -5.21 4.19 -26.96
CA GLY A 161 -4.76 3.98 -25.59
C GLY A 161 -5.91 3.98 -24.56
N TYR A 162 -5.53 4.02 -23.29
CA TYR A 162 -6.48 4.12 -22.17
C TYR A 162 -6.08 5.24 -21.23
N GLY A 163 -7.08 5.98 -20.76
CA GLY A 163 -6.97 7.03 -19.76
C GLY A 163 -7.58 6.61 -18.42
N ILE A 164 -7.53 7.53 -17.45
CA ILE A 164 -8.12 7.34 -16.13
C ILE A 164 -9.64 7.20 -16.28
N SER A 165 -10.20 6.14 -15.72
CA SER A 165 -11.65 5.90 -15.60
C SER A 165 -12.33 6.95 -14.69
N ASP A 166 -13.65 7.07 -14.83
CA ASP A 166 -14.48 7.83 -13.89
C ASP A 166 -14.59 7.15 -12.52
N PHE A 167 -14.15 5.91 -12.41
CA PHE A 167 -14.18 5.12 -11.18
C PHE A 167 -12.78 4.80 -10.72
N GLY A 168 -12.55 5.04 -9.42
CA GLY A 168 -11.33 4.63 -8.74
C GLY A 168 -11.35 3.15 -8.37
N ARG A 169 -10.19 2.65 -7.98
CA ARG A 169 -10.04 1.39 -7.28
C ARG A 169 -10.06 1.65 -5.78
N TYR A 170 -10.93 0.98 -5.09
CA TYR A 170 -11.10 1.10 -3.66
C TYR A 170 -11.10 -0.28 -3.00
N GLN A 171 -10.04 -0.62 -2.33
CA GLN A 171 -9.85 -1.92 -1.68
C GLN A 171 -9.63 -1.81 -0.17
N VAL A 172 -9.14 -0.65 0.28
CA VAL A 172 -8.72 -0.44 1.66
C VAL A 172 -9.39 0.83 2.19
N GLN A 173 -10.23 0.67 3.20
CA GLN A 173 -10.78 1.80 3.96
C GLN A 173 -9.69 2.41 4.85
N MET A 174 -9.72 3.72 5.07
CA MET A 174 -8.76 4.42 5.93
C MET A 174 -8.68 3.76 7.31
N ASN A 175 -9.83 3.43 7.91
CA ASN A 175 -9.89 2.75 9.20
C ASN A 175 -10.14 1.23 9.06
N GLY A 176 -10.07 0.68 7.84
CA GLY A 176 -10.44 -0.70 7.54
C GLY A 176 -9.26 -1.67 7.36
N LYS A 177 -8.02 -1.21 7.52
CA LYS A 177 -6.82 -2.03 7.30
C LYS A 177 -6.81 -3.29 8.15
N GLY A 178 -7.34 -3.25 9.36
CA GLY A 178 -7.47 -4.44 10.23
C GLY A 178 -8.33 -5.56 9.64
N ALA A 179 -9.38 -5.22 8.89
CA ALA A 179 -10.21 -6.21 8.21
C ALA A 179 -9.43 -6.97 7.11
N VAL A 180 -8.51 -6.28 6.42
CA VAL A 180 -7.60 -6.88 5.44
C VAL A 180 -6.64 -7.86 6.12
N VAL A 181 -6.02 -7.46 7.24
CA VAL A 181 -5.14 -8.32 8.03
C VAL A 181 -5.88 -9.57 8.49
N LYS A 182 -7.05 -9.41 9.07
CA LYS A 182 -7.92 -10.52 9.52
C LYS A 182 -8.32 -11.48 8.41
N MET A 183 -8.61 -10.94 7.23
CA MET A 183 -8.90 -11.72 6.04
C MET A 183 -7.67 -12.54 5.60
N LEU A 184 -6.48 -11.92 5.56
CA LEU A 184 -5.22 -12.58 5.21
C LEU A 184 -4.86 -13.67 6.20
N GLN A 185 -4.96 -13.42 7.51
CA GLN A 185 -4.72 -14.41 8.55
C GLN A 185 -5.57 -15.66 8.34
N ARG A 186 -6.88 -15.50 8.12
CA ARG A 186 -7.78 -16.61 7.84
C ARG A 186 -7.41 -17.35 6.56
N ARG A 187 -7.11 -16.62 5.50
CA ARG A 187 -6.80 -17.19 4.18
C ARG A 187 -5.47 -17.95 4.17
N LEU A 188 -4.48 -17.46 4.90
CA LEU A 188 -3.12 -18.01 4.93
C LEU A 188 -2.89 -18.97 6.10
N GLY A 189 -3.88 -19.13 7.00
CA GLY A 189 -3.73 -19.96 8.20
C GLY A 189 -2.69 -19.40 9.19
N VAL A 190 -2.53 -18.08 9.27
CA VAL A 190 -1.59 -17.41 10.16
C VAL A 190 -2.33 -16.86 11.37
N SER A 191 -1.81 -17.10 12.57
CA SER A 191 -2.40 -16.57 13.80
C SER A 191 -2.03 -15.09 14.01
N LYS A 192 -2.80 -14.39 14.86
CA LYS A 192 -2.45 -13.04 15.32
C LYS A 192 -1.04 -12.99 15.92
N ALA A 193 -0.67 -13.98 16.73
CA ALA A 193 0.65 -14.04 17.37
C ALA A 193 1.81 -14.14 16.36
N ASN A 194 1.56 -14.69 15.16
CA ASN A 194 2.52 -14.84 14.08
C ASN A 194 2.39 -13.73 13.02
N THR A 195 1.68 -12.65 13.33
CA THR A 195 1.48 -11.51 12.44
C THR A 195 2.19 -10.29 13.01
N ALA A 196 2.97 -9.61 12.18
CA ALA A 196 3.47 -8.27 12.46
C ALA A 196 2.78 -7.25 11.55
N SER A 197 2.63 -6.01 12.02
CA SER A 197 2.19 -4.88 11.23
C SER A 197 3.07 -3.66 11.47
N VAL A 198 3.31 -2.90 10.41
CA VAL A 198 4.12 -1.68 10.42
C VAL A 198 3.30 -0.56 9.79
N GLY A 199 3.13 0.53 10.51
CA GLY A 199 2.37 1.71 10.06
C GLY A 199 2.86 2.97 10.73
N ASP A 200 2.38 4.14 10.31
CA ASP A 200 2.86 5.44 10.77
C ASP A 200 1.78 6.29 11.47
N SER A 201 0.51 5.90 11.39
CA SER A 201 -0.61 6.78 11.70
C SER A 201 -1.80 6.08 12.36
N MET A 202 -2.81 6.87 12.73
CA MET A 202 -4.10 6.37 13.26
C MET A 202 -4.81 5.42 12.29
N GLY A 203 -4.58 5.55 10.97
CA GLY A 203 -5.12 4.63 9.96
C GLY A 203 -4.64 3.19 10.12
N ASP A 204 -3.54 2.96 10.86
CA ASP A 204 -2.90 1.66 11.04
C ASP A 204 -3.30 0.95 12.33
N VAL A 205 -3.98 1.64 13.23
CA VAL A 205 -4.41 1.09 14.54
C VAL A 205 -5.22 -0.20 14.36
N GLY A 206 -6.04 -0.28 13.31
CA GLY A 206 -6.76 -1.50 12.96
C GLY A 206 -5.82 -2.68 12.63
N MET A 207 -4.69 -2.44 11.94
CA MET A 207 -3.68 -3.48 11.70
C MET A 207 -2.95 -3.85 13.00
N PHE A 208 -2.62 -2.86 13.83
CA PHE A 208 -1.96 -3.07 15.13
C PHE A 208 -2.80 -3.97 16.03
N ALA A 209 -4.11 -3.71 16.08
CA ALA A 209 -5.05 -4.51 16.88
C ALA A 209 -5.13 -5.99 16.44
N GLU A 210 -4.83 -6.30 15.19
CA GLU A 210 -4.85 -7.67 14.65
C GLU A 210 -3.46 -8.33 14.61
N SER A 211 -2.43 -7.73 15.20
CA SER A 211 -1.05 -8.20 15.13
C SER A 211 -0.48 -8.53 16.51
N GLY A 212 0.35 -9.57 16.59
CA GLY A 212 1.13 -9.90 17.78
C GLY A 212 2.38 -9.03 17.93
N CYS A 213 2.84 -8.41 16.83
CA CYS A 213 3.92 -7.44 16.81
C CYS A 213 3.45 -6.22 16.00
N ALA A 214 3.07 -5.14 16.68
CA ALA A 214 2.66 -3.88 16.08
C ALA A 214 3.77 -2.86 16.20
N VAL A 215 4.23 -2.31 15.08
CA VAL A 215 5.33 -1.35 15.00
C VAL A 215 4.81 -0.02 14.46
N LEU A 216 4.84 1.00 15.28
CA LEU A 216 4.65 2.37 14.85
C LEU A 216 6.01 2.89 14.35
N PHE A 217 6.09 3.14 13.05
CA PHE A 217 7.32 3.53 12.36
C PHE A 217 7.20 4.94 11.82
N ASN A 218 8.23 5.79 12.05
CA ASN A 218 8.27 7.16 11.54
C ASN A 218 6.94 7.91 11.79
N PRO A 219 6.44 7.97 13.05
CA PRO A 219 5.07 8.38 13.35
C PRO A 219 4.75 9.78 12.83
N TRP A 220 3.55 9.93 12.26
CA TRP A 220 3.02 11.23 11.85
C TRP A 220 2.68 12.10 13.07
N ASP A 221 2.11 11.44 14.11
CA ASP A 221 1.76 12.06 15.38
C ASP A 221 1.81 11.02 16.52
N ASP A 222 1.61 11.46 17.74
CA ASP A 222 1.72 10.62 18.94
C ASP A 222 0.48 9.77 19.24
N ARG A 223 -0.66 10.03 18.62
CA ARG A 223 -1.93 9.35 18.93
C ARG A 223 -1.88 7.82 18.79
N PRO A 224 -1.24 7.22 17.76
CA PRO A 224 -1.20 5.77 17.64
C PRO A 224 -0.22 5.07 18.59
N ARG A 225 0.59 5.79 19.38
CA ARG A 225 1.62 5.18 20.24
C ARG A 225 1.05 4.18 21.24
N GLU A 226 -0.10 4.47 21.84
CA GLU A 226 -0.74 3.58 22.82
C GLU A 226 -1.26 2.26 22.21
N HIS A 227 -1.36 2.19 20.88
CA HIS A 227 -1.83 1.02 20.15
C HIS A 227 -0.70 0.15 19.58
N ALA A 228 0.54 0.63 19.64
CA ALA A 228 1.72 -0.07 19.14
C ALA A 228 2.47 -0.80 20.27
N HIS A 229 3.09 -1.93 19.94
CA HIS A 229 3.98 -2.63 20.87
C HIS A 229 5.38 -2.02 20.85
N HIS A 230 5.80 -1.47 19.72
CA HIS A 230 7.10 -0.86 19.49
C HIS A 230 6.96 0.44 18.71
N VAL A 231 7.84 1.41 18.99
CA VAL A 231 7.93 2.67 18.26
C VAL A 231 9.35 2.82 17.74
N ILE A 232 9.50 3.08 16.44
CA ILE A 232 10.77 3.35 15.77
C ILE A 232 10.63 4.69 15.06
N GLU A 233 11.33 5.71 15.55
CA GLU A 233 11.25 7.07 15.01
C GLU A 233 12.24 7.29 13.84
N GLU A 234 13.31 6.51 13.81
CA GLU A 234 14.31 6.57 12.77
C GLU A 234 13.76 6.04 11.44
N ARG A 235 14.03 6.79 10.37
CA ARG A 235 13.58 6.48 9.00
C ARG A 235 14.45 5.41 8.33
N ASP A 236 14.58 4.26 9.00
CA ASP A 236 15.36 3.11 8.54
C ASP A 236 14.62 1.79 8.81
N LEU A 237 14.12 1.18 7.75
CA LEU A 237 13.42 -0.11 7.83
C LEU A 237 14.34 -1.29 8.18
N GLY A 238 15.65 -1.11 8.20
CA GLY A 238 16.58 -2.08 8.75
C GLY A 238 16.30 -2.36 10.24
N LEU A 239 15.95 -1.32 11.02
CA LEU A 239 15.58 -1.47 12.43
C LEU A 239 14.26 -2.25 12.60
N VAL A 240 13.31 -2.03 11.70
CA VAL A 240 12.05 -2.81 11.66
C VAL A 240 12.34 -4.27 11.35
N LEU A 241 13.23 -4.54 10.39
CA LEU A 241 13.64 -5.90 10.04
C LEU A 241 14.29 -6.61 11.22
N ASP A 242 15.23 -5.98 11.90
CA ASP A 242 15.90 -6.51 13.09
C ASP A 242 14.91 -6.89 14.19
N LEU A 243 13.92 -6.03 14.42
CA LEU A 243 12.86 -6.26 15.40
C LEU A 243 11.99 -7.46 15.01
N ILE A 244 11.54 -7.53 13.75
CA ILE A 244 10.71 -8.63 13.24
C ILE A 244 11.48 -9.95 13.29
N CYS A 245 12.75 -9.96 12.88
CA CYS A 245 13.61 -11.15 12.96
C CYS A 245 13.74 -11.64 14.41
N THR A 246 13.95 -10.73 15.35
CA THR A 246 14.03 -11.07 16.79
C THR A 246 12.72 -11.64 17.30
N THR A 247 11.59 -11.02 16.93
CA THR A 247 10.25 -11.43 17.39
C THR A 247 9.85 -12.81 16.86
N PHE A 248 10.13 -13.09 15.59
CA PHE A 248 9.76 -14.35 14.94
C PHE A 248 10.86 -15.43 14.99
N GLY A 249 12.01 -15.13 15.57
CA GLY A 249 13.14 -16.08 15.61
C GLY A 249 13.73 -16.35 14.22
N LEU A 250 13.69 -15.36 13.33
CA LEU A 250 14.29 -15.45 12.00
C LEU A 250 15.79 -15.08 12.07
N PRO A 251 16.62 -15.60 11.15
CA PRO A 251 17.98 -15.11 10.99
C PRO A 251 17.99 -13.60 10.73
N LYS A 252 18.98 -12.90 11.27
CA LYS A 252 19.21 -11.48 10.92
C LYS A 252 19.92 -11.37 9.57
N PRO A 253 19.74 -10.26 8.83
CA PRO A 253 20.42 -10.03 7.56
C PRO A 253 21.94 -9.90 7.69
#